data_40b16473d01c6918a09017c53d6e16d5
#
_entry.id   40b16473d01c6918a09017c53d6e16d5
#
_cell.length_a   1.000
_cell.length_b   1.000
_cell.length_c   1.000
_cell.angle_alpha   90.00
_cell.angle_beta   90.00
_cell.angle_gamma   90.00
#
_symmetry.space_group_name_H-M   'P 1'
#
loop_
_entity.id
_entity.type
_entity.pdbx_description
1 polymer ?
#
loop_
_entity_poly.entity_id
_entity_poly.type
_entity_poly.pdbx_seq_one_letter_code
_entity_poly.pdbx_strand_id
1 'polypeptide(L)'
;MNCSKRNETKNCVVWTRVSTKHQEENGGSLDYQRTLCEEYAKQNDLTIKGYYGGQHESAKTPGALIKSMLKAVEKDKSIKYILISEFDRFSRNSGQAINILNDLIAIGVIVIACKTGQDTRDKNGFLMASIGLALAQWDNSNRVDKFLSGRRDCLLKGVWVEPAPMGYYKEGKSKNTICRLNDTGKLIRQAFLWKLEGFSNGDILDKLENRGLKLSHQTLHKILTNPFYAGKVKHKLIDNQMVDGVHEPAVTYTQFLKV
;
A
#
# COMPACT_ATOMS: atom_id res chain seq x y z
N MET A 1 -58.68 1.29 14.64
CA MET A 1 -57.84 1.76 13.51
C MET A 1 -56.65 0.87 13.41
N ASN A 2 -56.70 -0.09 12.47
CA ASN A 2 -55.64 -1.03 12.22
C ASN A 2 -54.51 -0.29 11.46
N CYS A 3 -53.43 0.05 12.15
CA CYS A 3 -52.22 0.50 11.52
C CYS A 3 -51.57 -0.73 10.88
N SER A 4 -51.73 -0.88 9.56
CA SER A 4 -51.11 -1.93 8.79
C SER A 4 -49.57 -1.82 8.96
N LYS A 5 -48.97 -2.77 9.70
CA LYS A 5 -47.54 -2.99 9.70
C LYS A 5 -47.16 -3.21 8.23
N ARG A 6 -46.60 -2.19 7.56
CA ARG A 6 -45.88 -2.40 6.29
C ARG A 6 -44.82 -3.46 6.55
N ASN A 7 -44.93 -4.57 5.85
CA ASN A 7 -43.89 -5.58 5.82
C ASN A 7 -42.62 -4.89 5.27
N GLU A 8 -41.79 -4.34 6.14
CA GLU A 8 -40.48 -3.85 5.76
C GLU A 8 -39.67 -5.04 5.23
N THR A 9 -39.23 -4.94 4.00
CA THR A 9 -38.42 -5.99 3.38
C THR A 9 -37.13 -6.12 4.18
N LYS A 10 -36.91 -7.29 4.78
CA LYS A 10 -35.77 -7.62 5.63
C LYS A 10 -34.55 -8.12 4.82
N ASN A 11 -34.44 -7.73 3.55
CA ASN A 11 -33.36 -8.15 2.66
C ASN A 11 -32.08 -7.36 2.90
N CYS A 12 -30.97 -8.07 2.98
CA CYS A 12 -29.65 -7.49 3.18
C CYS A 12 -28.61 -8.07 2.20
N VAL A 13 -27.49 -7.38 2.07
CA VAL A 13 -26.26 -7.88 1.45
C VAL A 13 -25.12 -7.80 2.45
N VAL A 14 -24.14 -8.68 2.31
CA VAL A 14 -22.94 -8.71 3.15
C VAL A 14 -21.77 -8.14 2.36
N TRP A 15 -21.05 -7.21 2.97
CA TRP A 15 -19.82 -6.66 2.46
C TRP A 15 -18.63 -7.03 3.35
N THR A 16 -17.59 -7.61 2.75
CA THR A 16 -16.35 -7.98 3.44
C THR A 16 -15.13 -7.44 2.70
N ARG A 17 -14.06 -7.09 3.43
CA ARG A 17 -12.83 -6.55 2.84
C ARG A 17 -11.60 -6.92 3.66
N VAL A 18 -10.51 -7.27 2.98
CA VAL A 18 -9.17 -7.43 3.59
C VAL A 18 -8.25 -6.26 3.21
N SER A 19 -7.30 -5.98 4.07
CA SER A 19 -6.35 -4.88 3.88
C SER A 19 -5.08 -5.27 3.11
N THR A 20 -4.71 -6.56 3.09
CA THR A 20 -3.50 -7.07 2.43
C THR A 20 -3.75 -8.43 1.78
N LYS A 21 -2.94 -8.78 0.75
CA LYS A 21 -2.95 -10.12 0.14
C LYS A 21 -2.66 -11.23 1.15
N HIS A 22 -1.77 -10.98 2.10
CA HIS A 22 -1.41 -11.96 3.13
C HIS A 22 -2.57 -12.28 4.10
N GLN A 23 -3.48 -11.32 4.33
CA GLN A 23 -4.71 -11.57 5.08
C GLN A 23 -5.75 -12.33 4.25
N GLU A 24 -5.73 -12.19 2.92
CA GLU A 24 -6.55 -12.98 2.00
C GLU A 24 -6.09 -14.45 1.96
N GLU A 25 -4.78 -14.68 1.86
CA GLU A 25 -4.18 -16.03 1.80
C GLU A 25 -4.38 -16.85 3.08
N ASN A 26 -4.41 -16.19 4.24
CA ASN A 26 -4.63 -16.84 5.54
C ASN A 26 -6.10 -17.05 5.92
N GLY A 27 -7.07 -16.64 5.07
CA GLY A 27 -8.51 -16.95 5.14
C GLY A 27 -9.28 -16.46 6.38
N GLY A 28 -8.65 -16.50 7.55
CA GLY A 28 -9.31 -16.29 8.83
C GLY A 28 -9.98 -14.93 9.03
N SER A 29 -9.52 -13.88 8.38
CA SER A 29 -10.10 -12.53 8.55
C SER A 29 -11.40 -12.33 7.74
N LEU A 30 -11.52 -12.92 6.54
CA LEU A 30 -12.73 -12.82 5.70
C LEU A 30 -13.83 -13.73 6.22
N ASP A 31 -13.50 -14.97 6.58
CA ASP A 31 -14.43 -15.92 7.14
C ASP A 31 -15.01 -15.41 8.46
N TYR A 32 -14.18 -14.81 9.31
CA TYR A 32 -14.66 -14.18 10.53
C TYR A 32 -15.64 -13.04 10.25
N GLN A 33 -15.33 -12.12 9.30
CA GLN A 33 -16.23 -11.04 8.94
C GLN A 33 -17.57 -11.57 8.41
N ARG A 34 -17.53 -12.62 7.58
CA ARG A 34 -18.70 -13.24 7.00
C ARG A 34 -19.55 -13.90 8.07
N THR A 35 -18.97 -14.75 8.92
CA THR A 35 -19.67 -15.42 10.02
C THR A 35 -20.36 -14.41 10.94
N LEU A 36 -19.66 -13.33 11.31
CA LEU A 36 -20.23 -12.27 12.15
C LEU A 36 -21.46 -11.61 11.52
N CYS A 37 -21.41 -11.34 10.20
CA CYS A 37 -22.55 -10.75 9.48
C CYS A 37 -23.70 -11.76 9.32
N GLU A 38 -23.41 -13.05 9.11
CA GLU A 38 -24.41 -14.13 9.02
C GLU A 38 -25.11 -14.35 10.35
N GLU A 39 -24.38 -14.37 11.46
CA GLU A 39 -24.94 -14.46 12.81
C GLU A 39 -25.84 -13.28 13.12
N TYR A 40 -25.39 -12.05 12.79
CA TYR A 40 -26.20 -10.85 12.95
C TYR A 40 -27.49 -10.90 12.13
N ALA A 41 -27.40 -11.33 10.86
CA ALA A 41 -28.55 -11.50 9.99
C ALA A 41 -29.55 -12.49 10.58
N LYS A 42 -29.09 -13.63 11.09
CA LYS A 42 -29.93 -14.66 11.73
C LYS A 42 -30.61 -14.14 12.99
N GLN A 43 -29.89 -13.42 13.86
CA GLN A 43 -30.44 -12.87 15.11
C GLN A 43 -31.51 -11.78 14.86
N ASN A 44 -31.43 -11.08 13.72
CA ASN A 44 -32.36 -9.98 13.39
C ASN A 44 -33.37 -10.34 12.28
N ASP A 45 -33.51 -11.63 11.94
CA ASP A 45 -34.39 -12.15 10.88
C ASP A 45 -34.19 -11.46 9.53
N LEU A 46 -32.93 -11.15 9.15
CA LEU A 46 -32.57 -10.57 7.87
C LEU A 46 -32.29 -11.67 6.84
N THR A 47 -32.75 -11.47 5.60
CA THR A 47 -32.52 -12.39 4.49
C THR A 47 -31.34 -11.91 3.64
N ILE A 48 -30.25 -12.66 3.61
CA ILE A 48 -29.05 -12.33 2.81
C ILE A 48 -29.34 -12.64 1.34
N LYS A 49 -29.25 -11.63 0.47
CA LYS A 49 -29.44 -11.72 -0.98
C LYS A 49 -28.15 -11.87 -1.75
N GLY A 50 -27.01 -11.53 -1.15
CA GLY A 50 -25.72 -11.63 -1.82
C GLY A 50 -24.55 -11.27 -0.92
N TYR A 51 -23.36 -11.71 -1.36
CA TYR A 51 -22.09 -11.44 -0.73
C TYR A 51 -21.21 -10.65 -1.71
N TYR A 52 -20.61 -9.59 -1.22
CA TYR A 52 -19.76 -8.69 -2.01
C TYR A 52 -18.43 -8.44 -1.32
N GLY A 53 -17.42 -8.11 -2.12
CA GLY A 53 -16.06 -7.92 -1.62
C GLY A 53 -15.28 -9.23 -1.58
N GLY A 54 -14.60 -9.52 -0.49
CA GLY A 54 -13.87 -10.78 -0.28
C GLY A 54 -12.51 -10.87 -0.95
N GLN A 55 -12.11 -9.89 -1.76
CA GLN A 55 -10.80 -9.87 -2.43
C GLN A 55 -10.02 -8.61 -2.03
N HIS A 56 -8.69 -8.68 -2.19
CA HIS A 56 -7.83 -7.53 -2.04
C HIS A 56 -8.11 -6.51 -3.14
N GLU A 57 -8.74 -5.40 -2.79
CA GLU A 57 -8.89 -4.27 -3.70
C GLU A 57 -7.54 -3.57 -3.89
N SER A 58 -7.01 -3.57 -5.12
CA SER A 58 -5.79 -2.87 -5.46
C SER A 58 -5.94 -1.37 -5.20
N ALA A 59 -4.92 -0.75 -4.62
CA ALA A 59 -4.87 0.72 -4.48
C ALA A 59 -4.93 1.45 -5.84
N LYS A 60 -4.63 0.75 -6.95
CA LYS A 60 -4.67 1.29 -8.32
C LYS A 60 -6.06 1.31 -8.94
N THR A 61 -7.01 0.51 -8.43
CA THR A 61 -8.39 0.48 -8.93
C THR A 61 -9.34 0.47 -7.72
N PRO A 62 -9.35 1.55 -6.90
CA PRO A 62 -10.22 1.62 -5.75
C PRO A 62 -11.67 1.67 -6.20
N GLY A 63 -12.51 0.84 -5.62
CA GLY A 63 -13.95 0.96 -5.75
C GLY A 63 -14.63 0.07 -6.80
N ALA A 64 -13.93 -0.82 -7.51
CA ALA A 64 -14.59 -1.72 -8.47
C ALA A 64 -15.57 -2.69 -7.77
N LEU A 65 -15.16 -3.29 -6.68
CA LEU A 65 -15.98 -4.25 -5.92
C LEU A 65 -17.14 -3.55 -5.20
N ILE A 66 -16.88 -2.41 -4.57
CA ILE A 66 -17.95 -1.65 -3.90
C ILE A 66 -18.97 -1.12 -4.91
N LYS A 67 -18.53 -0.71 -6.12
CA LYS A 67 -19.42 -0.30 -7.20
C LYS A 67 -20.34 -1.42 -7.66
N SER A 68 -19.89 -2.68 -7.68
CA SER A 68 -20.73 -3.82 -8.02
C SER A 68 -21.83 -4.04 -6.99
N MET A 69 -21.51 -3.91 -5.71
CA MET A 69 -22.49 -3.96 -4.62
C MET A 69 -23.49 -2.81 -4.72
N LEU A 70 -23.02 -1.58 -4.91
CA LEU A 70 -23.90 -0.41 -5.04
C LEU A 70 -24.87 -0.55 -6.22
N LYS A 71 -24.39 -1.02 -7.39
CA LYS A 71 -25.27 -1.30 -8.55
C LYS A 71 -26.33 -2.37 -8.24
N ALA A 72 -25.99 -3.41 -7.49
CA ALA A 72 -26.94 -4.43 -7.09
C ALA A 72 -28.02 -3.88 -6.16
N VAL A 73 -27.62 -3.04 -5.19
CA VAL A 73 -28.55 -2.36 -4.27
C VAL A 73 -29.45 -1.37 -4.99
N GLU A 74 -28.91 -0.63 -5.98
CA GLU A 74 -29.69 0.29 -6.82
C GLU A 74 -30.72 -0.45 -7.68
N LYS A 75 -30.35 -1.61 -8.22
CA LYS A 75 -31.19 -2.43 -9.10
C LYS A 75 -32.30 -3.16 -8.31
N ASP A 76 -31.99 -3.69 -7.15
CA ASP A 76 -32.93 -4.41 -6.30
C ASP A 76 -33.37 -3.54 -5.10
N LYS A 77 -34.45 -2.81 -5.28
CA LYS A 77 -35.05 -1.94 -4.25
C LYS A 77 -35.56 -2.67 -3.00
N SER A 78 -35.62 -4.01 -3.04
CA SER A 78 -35.97 -4.82 -1.88
C SER A 78 -34.84 -4.92 -0.86
N ILE A 79 -33.59 -4.67 -1.28
CA ILE A 79 -32.42 -4.64 -0.38
C ILE A 79 -32.45 -3.36 0.43
N LYS A 80 -32.57 -3.50 1.76
CA LYS A 80 -32.66 -2.38 2.68
C LYS A 80 -31.45 -2.26 3.60
N TYR A 81 -30.65 -3.33 3.73
CA TYR A 81 -29.53 -3.35 4.66
C TYR A 81 -28.25 -3.82 3.98
N ILE A 82 -27.14 -3.18 4.34
CA ILE A 82 -25.78 -3.62 4.04
C ILE A 82 -25.12 -3.98 5.36
N LEU A 83 -24.72 -5.25 5.52
CA LEU A 83 -24.04 -5.73 6.70
C LEU A 83 -22.53 -5.70 6.49
N ILE A 84 -21.82 -5.11 7.45
CA ILE A 84 -20.37 -5.03 7.50
C ILE A 84 -19.89 -5.47 8.88
N SER A 85 -18.67 -5.96 9.02
CA SER A 85 -18.14 -6.27 10.34
C SER A 85 -17.94 -5.02 11.21
N GLU A 86 -17.26 -4.02 10.65
CA GLU A 86 -16.99 -2.71 11.27
C GLU A 86 -16.92 -1.64 10.17
N PHE A 87 -17.15 -0.36 10.50
CA PHE A 87 -17.15 0.73 9.52
C PHE A 87 -15.80 0.94 8.82
N ASP A 88 -14.67 0.64 9.47
CA ASP A 88 -13.34 0.70 8.87
C ASP A 88 -13.14 -0.34 7.73
N ARG A 89 -13.99 -1.37 7.66
CA ARG A 89 -14.03 -2.35 6.58
C ARG A 89 -14.84 -1.89 5.38
N PHE A 90 -15.60 -0.81 5.49
CA PHE A 90 -16.44 -0.32 4.41
C PHE A 90 -15.62 0.23 3.23
N SER A 91 -14.62 1.07 3.49
CA SER A 91 -13.69 1.57 2.45
C SER A 91 -12.31 1.88 3.04
N ARG A 92 -11.28 1.92 2.18
CA ARG A 92 -9.93 2.39 2.54
C ARG A 92 -9.82 3.91 2.53
N ASN A 93 -10.67 4.58 1.78
CA ASN A 93 -10.73 6.03 1.68
C ASN A 93 -11.95 6.52 2.44
N SER A 94 -11.73 7.09 3.62
CA SER A 94 -12.80 7.53 4.52
C SER A 94 -13.64 8.65 3.91
N GLY A 95 -13.06 9.54 3.12
CA GLY A 95 -13.82 10.60 2.44
C GLY A 95 -14.81 10.03 1.41
N GLN A 96 -14.37 9.05 0.62
CA GLN A 96 -15.27 8.35 -0.31
C GLN A 96 -16.31 7.51 0.44
N ALA A 97 -15.93 6.88 1.55
CA ALA A 97 -16.86 6.10 2.38
C ALA A 97 -18.01 6.95 2.91
N ILE A 98 -17.73 8.15 3.43
CA ILE A 98 -18.76 9.08 3.94
C ILE A 98 -19.72 9.48 2.81
N ASN A 99 -19.22 9.79 1.61
CA ASN A 99 -20.07 10.12 0.47
C ASN A 99 -20.97 8.94 0.09
N ILE A 100 -20.42 7.72 0.01
CA ILE A 100 -21.20 6.52 -0.29
C ILE A 100 -22.25 6.25 0.81
N LEU A 101 -21.94 6.47 2.08
CA LEU A 101 -22.92 6.35 3.17
C LEU A 101 -24.07 7.37 3.01
N ASN A 102 -23.77 8.62 2.65
CA ASN A 102 -24.77 9.63 2.38
C ASN A 102 -25.69 9.22 1.21
N ASP A 103 -25.09 8.73 0.10
CA ASP A 103 -25.84 8.27 -1.07
C ASP A 103 -26.77 7.09 -0.72
N LEU A 104 -26.26 6.13 0.08
CA LEU A 104 -27.06 4.99 0.56
C LEU A 104 -28.22 5.42 1.44
N ILE A 105 -28.00 6.35 2.38
CA ILE A 105 -29.03 6.92 3.23
C ILE A 105 -30.10 7.63 2.38
N ALA A 106 -29.70 8.39 1.36
CA ALA A 106 -30.60 9.11 0.47
C ALA A 106 -31.55 8.16 -0.29
N ILE A 107 -31.10 6.94 -0.62
CA ILE A 107 -31.95 5.91 -1.26
C ILE A 107 -32.65 4.98 -0.25
N GLY A 108 -32.54 5.27 1.05
CA GLY A 108 -33.19 4.52 2.12
C GLY A 108 -32.54 3.17 2.44
N VAL A 109 -31.23 3.02 2.19
CA VAL A 109 -30.45 1.84 2.55
C VAL A 109 -29.61 2.10 3.79
N ILE A 110 -29.66 1.18 4.74
CA ILE A 110 -29.04 1.27 6.05
C ILE A 110 -27.77 0.41 6.06
N VAL A 111 -26.66 0.96 6.52
CA VAL A 111 -25.43 0.22 6.75
C VAL A 111 -25.31 -0.11 8.24
N ILE A 112 -25.05 -1.38 8.54
CA ILE A 112 -24.97 -1.92 9.91
C ILE A 112 -23.60 -2.50 10.17
N ALA A 113 -22.90 -2.02 11.21
CA ALA A 113 -21.68 -2.60 11.74
C ALA A 113 -22.03 -3.73 12.72
N CYS A 114 -21.96 -4.98 12.27
CA CYS A 114 -22.47 -6.15 13.00
C CYS A 114 -21.77 -6.37 14.35
N LYS A 115 -20.49 -5.99 14.49
CA LYS A 115 -19.72 -6.15 15.72
C LYS A 115 -20.25 -5.26 16.87
N THR A 116 -20.70 -4.06 16.56
CA THR A 116 -21.15 -3.08 17.54
C THR A 116 -22.68 -2.90 17.55
N GLY A 117 -23.37 -3.42 16.54
CA GLY A 117 -24.80 -3.18 16.32
C GLY A 117 -25.14 -1.76 15.90
N GLN A 118 -24.14 -0.91 15.66
CA GLN A 118 -24.34 0.47 15.21
C GLN A 118 -24.78 0.51 13.75
N ASP A 119 -25.68 1.41 13.42
CA ASP A 119 -26.21 1.57 12.06
C ASP A 119 -26.38 3.04 11.65
N THR A 120 -26.66 3.26 10.38
CA THR A 120 -26.82 4.60 9.80
C THR A 120 -28.27 5.10 9.77
N ARG A 121 -29.21 4.52 10.52
CA ARG A 121 -30.63 4.90 10.54
C ARG A 121 -30.86 6.27 11.14
N ASP A 122 -30.10 6.63 12.15
CA ASP A 122 -30.21 7.89 12.83
C ASP A 122 -28.97 8.77 12.70
N LYS A 123 -29.09 10.03 13.12
CA LYS A 123 -27.99 10.99 13.08
C LYS A 123 -26.80 10.57 13.95
N ASN A 124 -27.05 9.90 15.08
CA ASN A 124 -26.01 9.47 16.01
C ASN A 124 -25.24 8.28 15.42
N GLY A 125 -25.92 7.32 14.82
CA GLY A 125 -25.29 6.19 14.13
C GLY A 125 -24.45 6.65 12.95
N PHE A 126 -24.93 7.58 12.13
CA PHE A 126 -24.16 8.19 11.06
C PHE A 126 -22.93 8.96 11.59
N LEU A 127 -23.09 9.72 12.67
CA LEU A 127 -21.98 10.43 13.31
C LEU A 127 -20.92 9.45 13.81
N MET A 128 -21.30 8.37 14.48
CA MET A 128 -20.38 7.33 14.97
C MET A 128 -19.66 6.61 13.82
N ALA A 129 -20.37 6.31 12.73
CA ALA A 129 -19.76 5.78 11.52
C ALA A 129 -18.71 6.73 10.95
N SER A 130 -19.02 8.01 10.87
CA SER A 130 -18.12 9.05 10.35
C SER A 130 -16.87 9.21 11.23
N ILE A 131 -17.03 9.21 12.54
CA ILE A 131 -15.91 9.24 13.50
C ILE A 131 -15.04 7.98 13.35
N GLY A 132 -15.64 6.80 13.27
CA GLY A 132 -14.91 5.54 13.08
C GLY A 132 -14.06 5.54 11.78
N LEU A 133 -14.63 6.04 10.69
CA LEU A 133 -13.91 6.20 9.42
C LEU A 133 -12.78 7.23 9.53
N ALA A 134 -13.00 8.37 10.19
CA ALA A 134 -11.98 9.39 10.40
C ALA A 134 -10.81 8.87 11.25
N LEU A 135 -11.08 8.12 12.32
CA LEU A 135 -10.06 7.48 13.16
C LEU A 135 -9.25 6.44 12.37
N ALA A 136 -9.91 5.61 11.55
CA ALA A 136 -9.22 4.64 10.71
C ALA A 136 -8.27 5.31 9.70
N GLN A 137 -8.67 6.45 9.15
CA GLN A 137 -7.81 7.23 8.26
C GLN A 137 -6.63 7.84 9.00
N TRP A 138 -6.87 8.42 10.17
CA TRP A 138 -5.83 8.99 11.01
C TRP A 138 -4.78 7.94 11.41
N ASP A 139 -5.21 6.75 11.84
CA ASP A 139 -4.32 5.63 12.15
C ASP A 139 -3.47 5.22 10.95
N ASN A 140 -4.06 5.16 9.75
CA ASN A 140 -3.33 4.82 8.53
C ASN A 140 -2.29 5.90 8.18
N SER A 141 -2.65 7.19 8.29
CA SER A 141 -1.73 8.31 8.08
C SER A 141 -0.56 8.25 9.05
N ASN A 142 -0.84 8.04 10.34
CA ASN A 142 0.19 7.89 11.37
C ASN A 142 1.16 6.73 11.11
N ARG A 143 0.67 5.61 10.56
CA ARG A 143 1.54 4.48 10.18
C ARG A 143 2.47 4.87 9.03
N VAL A 144 1.95 5.57 8.03
CA VAL A 144 2.75 6.07 6.90
C VAL A 144 3.81 7.05 7.38
N ASP A 145 3.45 8.00 8.24
CA ASP A 145 4.37 9.00 8.78
C ASP A 145 5.48 8.35 9.61
N LYS A 146 5.14 7.41 10.48
CA LYS A 146 6.13 6.63 11.25
C LYS A 146 7.06 5.82 10.34
N PHE A 147 6.52 5.23 9.26
CA PHE A 147 7.32 4.49 8.29
C PHE A 147 8.28 5.43 7.54
N LEU A 148 7.81 6.57 7.07
CA LEU A 148 8.64 7.57 6.36
C LEU A 148 9.70 8.19 7.29
N SER A 149 9.33 8.52 8.53
CA SER A 149 10.27 9.00 9.54
C SER A 149 11.37 7.99 9.82
N GLY A 150 11.01 6.71 10.05
CA GLY A 150 12.00 5.66 10.27
C GLY A 150 12.93 5.45 9.07
N ARG A 151 12.45 5.60 7.83
CA ARG A 151 13.29 5.56 6.62
C ARG A 151 14.21 6.77 6.51
N ARG A 152 13.72 7.97 6.86
CA ARG A 152 14.51 9.20 6.89
C ARG A 152 15.67 9.07 7.88
N ASP A 153 15.39 8.57 9.09
CA ASP A 153 16.41 8.34 10.12
C ASP A 153 17.49 7.37 9.66
N CYS A 154 17.12 6.29 8.95
CA CYS A 154 18.08 5.36 8.37
C CYS A 154 18.97 6.06 7.33
N LEU A 155 18.38 6.84 6.42
CA LEU A 155 19.11 7.57 5.39
C LEU A 155 20.08 8.60 5.98
N LEU A 156 19.67 9.34 7.02
CA LEU A 156 20.53 10.29 7.73
C LEU A 156 21.71 9.61 8.44
N LYS A 157 21.55 8.35 8.80
CA LYS A 157 22.63 7.48 9.32
C LYS A 157 23.45 6.79 8.23
N GLY A 158 23.22 7.14 6.96
CA GLY A 158 23.92 6.53 5.83
C GLY A 158 23.44 5.13 5.43
N VAL A 159 22.35 4.63 6.01
CA VAL A 159 21.79 3.32 5.67
C VAL A 159 20.86 3.43 4.48
N TRP A 160 21.13 2.67 3.41
CA TRP A 160 20.31 2.67 2.20
C TRP A 160 19.00 1.88 2.37
N VAL A 161 17.87 2.52 2.16
CA VAL A 161 16.53 1.95 2.41
C VAL A 161 15.80 1.47 1.16
N GLU A 162 16.24 1.86 -0.05
CA GLU A 162 15.68 1.40 -1.33
C GLU A 162 16.29 0.04 -1.74
N PRO A 163 15.79 -0.63 -2.81
CA PRO A 163 16.45 -1.79 -3.39
C PRO A 163 17.94 -1.51 -3.65
N ALA A 164 18.78 -2.53 -3.50
CA ALA A 164 20.22 -2.35 -3.73
C ALA A 164 20.47 -1.90 -5.18
N PRO A 165 21.31 -0.88 -5.41
CA PRO A 165 21.73 -0.52 -6.76
C PRO A 165 22.46 -1.66 -7.48
N MET A 166 22.52 -1.58 -8.80
CA MET A 166 23.23 -2.58 -9.60
C MET A 166 24.66 -2.78 -9.08
N GLY A 167 25.10 -4.02 -8.97
CA GLY A 167 26.41 -4.35 -8.44
C GLY A 167 26.48 -4.47 -6.92
N TYR A 168 25.34 -4.33 -6.23
CA TYR A 168 25.26 -4.51 -4.79
C TYR A 168 24.21 -5.54 -4.41
N TYR A 169 24.39 -6.17 -3.25
CA TYR A 169 23.38 -6.94 -2.56
C TYR A 169 23.21 -6.42 -1.13
N LYS A 170 22.09 -6.72 -0.51
CA LYS A 170 21.82 -6.35 0.88
C LYS A 170 22.17 -7.49 1.81
N GLU A 171 23.00 -7.19 2.79
CA GLU A 171 23.36 -8.06 3.90
C GLU A 171 22.73 -7.53 5.20
N GLY A 172 22.19 -8.42 6.04
CA GLY A 172 21.55 -8.04 7.30
C GLY A 172 20.03 -7.88 7.19
N LYS A 173 19.41 -7.49 8.30
CA LYS A 173 17.95 -7.33 8.41
C LYS A 173 17.57 -5.93 8.91
N SER A 174 16.50 -5.37 8.38
CA SER A 174 15.89 -4.12 8.83
C SER A 174 16.88 -2.93 8.88
N LYS A 175 17.01 -2.25 10.03
CA LYS A 175 17.84 -1.05 10.21
C LYS A 175 19.36 -1.31 10.15
N ASN A 176 19.78 -2.56 10.25
CA ASN A 176 21.20 -2.98 10.21
C ASN A 176 21.58 -3.55 8.83
N THR A 177 20.81 -3.22 7.78
CA THR A 177 21.11 -3.66 6.43
C THR A 177 22.24 -2.85 5.84
N ILE A 178 23.29 -3.53 5.33
CA ILE A 178 24.44 -2.93 4.66
C ILE A 178 24.43 -3.42 3.19
N CYS A 179 24.71 -2.54 2.26
CA CYS A 179 24.94 -2.92 0.86
C CYS A 179 26.40 -3.30 0.65
N ARG A 180 26.62 -4.49 0.10
CA ARG A 180 27.98 -5.04 -0.25
C ARG A 180 28.10 -5.20 -1.74
N LEU A 181 29.32 -5.04 -2.27
CA LEU A 181 29.60 -5.30 -3.67
C LEU A 181 29.53 -6.79 -3.97
N ASN A 182 28.85 -7.12 -5.09
CA ASN A 182 28.89 -8.45 -5.71
C ASN A 182 29.85 -8.46 -6.91
N ASP A 183 29.91 -9.56 -7.67
CA ASP A 183 30.82 -9.66 -8.82
C ASP A 183 30.50 -8.62 -9.91
N THR A 184 29.23 -8.31 -10.15
CA THR A 184 28.85 -7.19 -11.04
C THR A 184 29.38 -5.85 -10.49
N GLY A 185 29.37 -5.66 -9.18
CA GLY A 185 29.92 -4.45 -8.53
C GLY A 185 31.43 -4.32 -8.73
N LYS A 186 32.17 -5.42 -8.76
CA LYS A 186 33.60 -5.43 -9.10
C LYS A 186 33.84 -4.96 -10.54
N LEU A 187 32.98 -5.38 -11.49
CA LEU A 187 33.04 -4.92 -12.87
C LEU A 187 32.69 -3.44 -13.00
N ILE A 188 31.69 -2.97 -12.22
CA ILE A 188 31.35 -1.54 -12.16
C ILE A 188 32.50 -0.72 -11.58
N ARG A 189 33.18 -1.19 -10.52
CA ARG A 189 34.41 -0.56 -10.00
C ARG A 189 35.46 -0.43 -11.12
N GLN A 190 35.65 -1.48 -11.91
CA GLN A 190 36.59 -1.44 -13.03
C GLN A 190 36.18 -0.43 -14.10
N ALA A 191 34.88 -0.25 -14.37
CA ALA A 191 34.39 0.74 -15.31
C ALA A 191 34.73 2.19 -14.85
N PHE A 192 34.66 2.48 -13.56
CA PHE A 192 35.14 3.76 -13.01
C PHE A 192 36.65 3.95 -13.19
N LEU A 193 37.45 2.91 -12.97
CA LEU A 193 38.91 2.99 -13.15
C LEU A 193 39.27 3.25 -14.61
N TRP A 194 38.65 2.54 -15.56
CA TRP A 194 38.86 2.82 -17.00
C TRP A 194 38.44 4.22 -17.40
N LYS A 195 37.35 4.76 -16.79
CA LYS A 195 36.96 6.14 -17.04
C LYS A 195 37.99 7.13 -16.56
N LEU A 196 38.63 6.89 -15.40
CA LEU A 196 39.75 7.70 -14.89
C LEU A 196 41.02 7.60 -15.75
N GLU A 197 41.24 6.44 -16.43
CA GLU A 197 42.32 6.22 -17.41
C GLU A 197 42.05 6.91 -18.76
N GLY A 198 40.85 7.53 -18.93
CA GLY A 198 40.50 8.27 -20.15
C GLY A 198 39.77 7.47 -21.22
N PHE A 199 39.34 6.23 -20.95
CA PHE A 199 38.53 5.45 -21.90
C PHE A 199 37.19 6.11 -22.19
N SER A 200 36.73 6.02 -23.44
CA SER A 200 35.41 6.47 -23.83
C SER A 200 34.31 5.57 -23.22
N ASN A 201 33.07 6.07 -23.13
CA ASN A 201 31.97 5.24 -22.66
C ASN A 201 31.69 4.04 -23.58
N GLY A 202 31.96 4.15 -24.89
CA GLY A 202 31.88 3.04 -25.85
C GLY A 202 32.88 1.94 -25.50
N ASP A 203 34.18 2.30 -25.38
CA ASP A 203 35.23 1.35 -25.02
C ASP A 203 34.96 0.64 -23.69
N ILE A 204 34.40 1.37 -22.71
CA ILE A 204 34.03 0.80 -21.41
C ILE A 204 32.92 -0.24 -21.58
N LEU A 205 31.90 0.07 -22.39
CA LEU A 205 30.80 -0.88 -22.66
C LEU A 205 31.29 -2.13 -23.32
N ASP A 206 32.17 -2.04 -24.36
CA ASP A 206 32.77 -3.19 -25.04
C ASP A 206 33.60 -4.04 -24.06
N LYS A 207 34.41 -3.40 -23.21
CA LYS A 207 35.18 -4.08 -22.16
C LYS A 207 34.31 -4.81 -21.14
N LEU A 208 33.16 -4.21 -20.74
CA LEU A 208 32.22 -4.83 -19.85
C LEU A 208 31.48 -6.00 -20.49
N GLU A 209 31.04 -5.86 -21.77
CA GLU A 209 30.36 -6.93 -22.50
C GLU A 209 31.27 -8.14 -22.69
N ASN A 210 32.57 -7.93 -23.03
CA ASN A 210 33.57 -8.97 -23.09
C ASN A 210 33.81 -9.71 -21.75
N ARG A 211 33.41 -9.11 -20.63
CA ARG A 211 33.46 -9.73 -19.29
C ARG A 211 32.08 -10.21 -18.79
N GLY A 212 31.11 -10.31 -19.72
CA GLY A 212 29.76 -10.82 -19.41
C GLY A 212 28.78 -9.81 -18.85
N LEU A 213 29.10 -8.51 -18.77
CA LEU A 213 28.18 -7.48 -18.30
C LEU A 213 27.75 -6.57 -19.45
N LYS A 214 26.56 -6.80 -19.99
CA LYS A 214 25.98 -5.97 -21.06
C LYS A 214 25.16 -4.82 -20.46
N LEU A 215 25.55 -3.58 -20.77
CA LEU A 215 24.87 -2.35 -20.33
C LEU A 215 24.53 -1.45 -21.52
N SER A 216 23.50 -0.62 -21.36
CA SER A 216 23.24 0.49 -22.28
C SER A 216 24.07 1.72 -21.89
N HIS A 217 24.30 2.63 -22.84
CA HIS A 217 24.94 3.93 -22.59
C HIS A 217 24.25 4.71 -21.45
N GLN A 218 22.91 4.70 -21.43
CA GLN A 218 22.15 5.38 -20.39
C GLN A 218 22.38 4.76 -19.01
N THR A 219 22.45 3.43 -18.93
CA THR A 219 22.71 2.71 -17.67
C THR A 219 24.11 3.00 -17.16
N LEU A 220 25.12 2.95 -18.03
CA LEU A 220 26.49 3.30 -17.67
C LEU A 220 26.59 4.75 -17.17
N HIS A 221 25.97 5.71 -17.86
CA HIS A 221 25.94 7.09 -17.43
C HIS A 221 25.29 7.24 -16.04
N LYS A 222 24.13 6.59 -15.80
CA LYS A 222 23.49 6.59 -14.47
C LYS A 222 24.37 6.01 -13.38
N ILE A 223 25.15 4.99 -13.68
CA ILE A 223 26.11 4.39 -12.74
C ILE A 223 27.23 5.40 -12.42
N LEU A 224 27.88 5.93 -13.45
CA LEU A 224 29.02 6.84 -13.32
C LEU A 224 28.67 8.16 -12.64
N THR A 225 27.41 8.59 -12.69
CA THR A 225 26.92 9.83 -12.06
C THR A 225 26.21 9.62 -10.71
N ASN A 226 26.08 8.38 -10.23
CA ASN A 226 25.41 8.10 -8.98
C ASN A 226 26.39 8.10 -7.79
N PRO A 227 26.27 9.05 -6.86
CA PRO A 227 27.20 9.17 -5.72
C PRO A 227 27.16 7.96 -4.77
N PHE A 228 26.16 7.09 -4.88
CA PHE A 228 26.11 5.85 -4.10
C PHE A 228 27.37 5.00 -4.32
N TYR A 229 27.88 4.89 -5.56
CA TYR A 229 29.10 4.12 -5.86
C TYR A 229 30.37 4.72 -5.22
N ALA A 230 30.30 5.96 -4.77
CA ALA A 230 31.37 6.64 -4.05
C ALA A 230 31.14 6.70 -2.52
N GLY A 231 30.28 5.83 -1.97
CA GLY A 231 30.02 5.78 -0.55
C GLY A 231 29.14 6.92 -0.02
N LYS A 232 28.36 7.59 -0.88
CA LYS A 232 27.46 8.67 -0.48
C LYS A 232 26.01 8.25 -0.66
N VAL A 233 25.15 8.62 0.28
CA VAL A 233 23.69 8.46 0.22
C VAL A 233 23.06 9.80 -0.11
N LYS A 234 22.26 9.85 -1.18
CA LYS A 234 21.45 11.00 -1.58
C LYS A 234 20.03 10.53 -1.87
N HIS A 235 19.03 11.13 -1.22
CA HIS A 235 17.65 10.68 -1.37
C HIS A 235 16.65 11.84 -1.13
N LYS A 236 15.49 11.79 -1.79
CA LYS A 236 14.43 12.82 -1.66
C LYS A 236 13.91 12.96 -0.22
N LEU A 237 13.82 11.87 0.54
CA LEU A 237 13.35 11.90 1.93
C LEU A 237 14.27 12.68 2.88
N ILE A 238 15.50 12.98 2.48
CA ILE A 238 16.46 13.82 3.20
C ILE A 238 16.79 15.08 2.40
N ASP A 239 15.83 15.60 1.65
CA ASP A 239 15.91 16.83 0.87
C ASP A 239 17.11 16.84 -0.09
N ASN A 240 17.49 15.66 -0.61
CA ASN A 240 18.68 15.42 -1.44
C ASN A 240 20.01 15.81 -0.76
N GLN A 241 20.03 15.96 0.55
CA GLN A 241 21.27 16.10 1.31
C GLN A 241 22.16 14.89 1.03
N MET A 242 23.46 15.15 0.89
CA MET A 242 24.45 14.09 0.71
C MET A 242 25.03 13.70 2.06
N VAL A 243 24.91 12.42 2.42
CA VAL A 243 25.36 11.86 3.69
C VAL A 243 26.36 10.73 3.41
N ASP A 244 27.31 10.52 4.31
CA ASP A 244 28.23 9.39 4.22
C ASP A 244 27.47 8.06 4.41
N GLY A 245 27.59 7.18 3.42
CA GLY A 245 26.94 5.86 3.46
C GLY A 245 27.76 4.85 4.28
N VAL A 246 27.05 3.94 4.96
CA VAL A 246 27.67 2.82 5.68
C VAL A 246 27.99 1.62 4.77
N HIS A 247 27.60 1.72 3.47
CA HIS A 247 27.83 0.68 2.47
C HIS A 247 29.27 0.72 1.94
N GLU A 248 29.71 -0.41 1.39
CA GLU A 248 31.01 -0.51 0.75
C GLU A 248 31.06 0.34 -0.54
N PRO A 249 31.98 1.32 -0.69
CA PRO A 249 32.09 2.08 -1.91
C PRO A 249 32.77 1.29 -3.04
N ALA A 250 32.34 1.50 -4.28
CA ALA A 250 33.04 0.97 -5.46
C ALA A 250 34.32 1.75 -5.74
N VAL A 251 34.28 3.08 -5.54
CA VAL A 251 35.44 4.00 -5.71
C VAL A 251 35.44 5.04 -4.60
N THR A 252 36.55 5.72 -4.39
CA THR A 252 36.63 6.85 -3.48
C THR A 252 35.85 8.05 -4.03
N TYR A 253 35.37 8.92 -3.15
CA TYR A 253 34.63 10.13 -3.56
C TYR A 253 35.51 11.05 -4.43
N THR A 254 36.82 11.14 -4.15
CA THR A 254 37.78 11.89 -4.99
C THR A 254 37.90 11.32 -6.39
N GLN A 255 37.91 10.00 -6.55
CA GLN A 255 37.89 9.33 -7.85
C GLN A 255 36.58 9.58 -8.60
N PHE A 256 35.45 9.51 -7.90
CA PHE A 256 34.12 9.77 -8.47
C PHE A 256 34.00 11.19 -9.05
N LEU A 257 34.55 12.21 -8.38
CA LEU A 257 34.52 13.59 -8.86
C LEU A 257 35.36 13.85 -10.10
N LYS A 258 36.27 12.94 -10.47
CA LYS A 258 37.12 13.05 -11.67
C LYS A 258 36.53 12.36 -12.89
N VAL A 259 35.45 11.59 -12.73
CA VAL A 259 34.73 10.85 -13.76
C VAL A 259 33.58 11.69 -14.34
#